data_6ca36662cbe2a2e63d86f28b9b704c31
#
_entry.id   6ca36662cbe2a2e63d86f28b9b704c31
#
_cell.length_a   1.000
_cell.length_b   1.000
_cell.length_c   1.000
_cell.angle_alpha   90.00
_cell.angle_beta   90.00
_cell.angle_gamma   90.00
#
_symmetry.space_group_name_H-M   'P 1'
#
loop_
_entity.id
_entity.type
_entity.pdbx_description
1 polymer ?
#
loop_
_entity_poly.entity_id
_entity_poly.type
_entity_poly.pdbx_seq_one_letter_code
_entity_poly.pdbx_strand_id
1 'polypeptide(L)'
;MTETLVVQNPVVEDHAVATPSKRPADADNDPSPPPDDNEPPAATLSPLQIATVMSCLCACVFVTALDITIVATAVPAITHDLSSGTGYTWIGAAFTLTHCAATPVWAKISDIWGRKSILLWANAIFFAGSLACALSKHIDALIAARAIQGLGAGGMATIVNVCISDLFSQRKRSFYYGLTSVVWALASGIGPVLGGVFTSRIGWRWCFWINLPITGAVFPLLYFTLKLPNPKTPIRAGLKAIDWTGSFLILGGAVMLLLGLHLGGEVSPWGSPTIICLLVFSFVAGGLFIVNESKVARYPVIPMRLFRDRSAAASFAVNFLHSFAFMGVAWYLPLYFQAVLLSSPLMSGVYLLPFIVSSSVAAALTGAYIQWSGRYLPPIFCGLVCTTLGVGLMIDIGVEAHWGKLIAYQLVGGAGFGMNIEGPLLAVQTAVSAQDVAVATAAMSFTRTISTAISIVIGGVVFQNQMSQKKGALESQLGPDVAELLGGGSAAANVEIVQSLPVEQQVIAQKAFYESIRSIWILYVAFSGAGLLLGFLIRGNHLNTDHEVTKVGLEELKGDQSTDQSRSNRDSSAATMPSARRTES
;
A
#
# COMPACT_ATOMS: atom_id res chain seq x y z
N MET A 1 -18.16 19.31 68.39
CA MET A 1 -16.84 19.79 68.80
C MET A 1 -16.10 20.00 67.49
N THR A 2 -16.31 21.13 66.81
CA THR A 2 -15.77 22.48 66.95
C THR A 2 -14.24 22.48 67.05
N GLU A 3 -13.57 22.89 66.00
CA GLU A 3 -12.61 23.96 66.09
C GLU A 3 -12.16 24.41 64.70
N THR A 4 -12.48 25.67 64.44
CA THR A 4 -12.11 26.53 63.34
C THR A 4 -10.74 27.12 63.64
N LEU A 5 -9.79 27.15 62.71
CA LEU A 5 -8.59 27.98 62.80
C LEU A 5 -8.48 28.89 61.60
N VAL A 6 -8.69 30.17 61.87
CA VAL A 6 -8.42 31.34 61.01
C VAL A 6 -6.94 31.62 61.11
N VAL A 7 -6.24 31.81 60.01
CA VAL A 7 -4.91 32.44 59.97
C VAL A 7 -4.90 33.60 58.97
N GLN A 8 -4.50 34.74 59.50
CA GLN A 8 -4.42 36.08 58.93
C GLN A 8 -3.35 36.20 57.84
N ASN A 9 -3.66 37.04 56.83
CA ASN A 9 -2.70 37.60 55.86
C ASN A 9 -1.76 38.63 56.53
N PRO A 10 -0.48 38.68 56.10
CA PRO A 10 0.32 39.92 56.31
C PRO A 10 0.35 40.75 55.02
N VAL A 11 0.28 42.02 55.21
CA VAL A 11 0.46 43.19 54.35
C VAL A 11 1.82 43.09 53.62
N VAL A 12 1.86 43.35 52.35
CA VAL A 12 3.10 43.52 51.55
C VAL A 12 3.10 44.91 50.94
N GLU A 13 4.22 45.57 51.14
CA GLU A 13 4.56 46.92 50.71
C GLU A 13 4.65 47.03 49.15
N ASP A 14 4.29 48.26 48.72
CA ASP A 14 4.44 48.77 47.35
C ASP A 14 5.91 48.82 46.92
N HIS A 15 6.22 48.08 45.85
CA HIS A 15 7.36 48.41 45.00
C HIS A 15 6.89 48.63 43.57
N ALA A 16 7.09 49.85 43.09
CA ALA A 16 6.82 50.31 41.74
C ALA A 16 7.50 49.46 40.71
N VAL A 17 6.70 48.79 39.87
CA VAL A 17 7.15 48.06 38.67
C VAL A 17 6.88 48.90 37.42
N ALA A 18 7.92 49.16 36.69
CA ALA A 18 7.93 49.88 35.42
C ALA A 18 6.97 49.28 34.41
N THR A 19 6.14 50.10 33.81
CA THR A 19 5.22 49.77 32.69
C THR A 19 5.99 49.31 31.47
N PRO A 20 5.68 48.13 30.89
CA PRO A 20 6.20 47.78 29.57
C PRO A 20 5.49 48.61 28.49
N SER A 21 6.29 49.23 27.66
CA SER A 21 5.93 49.93 26.43
C SER A 21 4.95 49.08 25.57
N LYS A 22 3.80 49.66 25.23
CA LYS A 22 2.87 49.17 24.24
C LYS A 22 3.58 49.02 22.88
N ARG A 23 3.75 47.80 22.39
CA ARG A 23 3.95 47.56 20.96
C ARG A 23 2.66 47.90 20.20
N PRO A 24 2.75 48.48 19.01
CA PRO A 24 1.57 48.74 18.20
C PRO A 24 0.95 47.40 17.76
N ALA A 25 -0.23 47.11 18.24
CA ALA A 25 -1.12 46.14 17.65
C ALA A 25 -1.76 46.83 16.47
N ASP A 26 -1.30 46.50 15.23
CA ASP A 26 -2.01 46.76 13.99
C ASP A 26 -1.12 46.30 12.82
N ALA A 27 -1.10 45.00 12.50
CA ALA A 27 -0.73 44.47 11.20
C ALA A 27 -0.94 42.95 11.09
N ASP A 28 -2.12 42.39 11.43
CA ASP A 28 -2.51 41.01 11.04
C ASP A 28 -4.04 40.80 11.12
N ASN A 29 -4.82 41.85 10.83
CA ASN A 29 -6.25 41.71 10.56
C ASN A 29 -6.49 42.13 9.11
N ASP A 30 -5.99 41.36 8.15
CA ASP A 30 -6.58 41.32 6.84
C ASP A 30 -7.84 40.43 6.97
N PRO A 31 -9.07 40.98 6.83
CA PRO A 31 -10.28 40.19 6.93
C PRO A 31 -10.22 39.19 5.77
N SER A 32 -10.26 37.91 6.09
CA SER A 32 -10.50 36.86 5.11
C SER A 32 -11.61 37.33 4.18
N PRO A 33 -11.46 37.19 2.85
CA PRO A 33 -12.52 37.58 1.94
C PRO A 33 -13.82 36.91 2.35
N PRO A 34 -14.96 37.63 2.30
CA PRO A 34 -16.24 37.05 2.65
C PRO A 34 -16.48 35.78 1.84
N PRO A 35 -17.10 34.74 2.41
CA PRO A 35 -17.42 33.52 1.68
C PRO A 35 -18.14 33.91 0.40
N ASP A 36 -17.71 33.34 -0.72
CA ASP A 36 -18.35 33.58 -2.01
C ASP A 36 -19.76 32.95 -1.96
N ASP A 37 -20.80 33.78 -1.85
CA ASP A 37 -22.21 33.35 -1.74
C ASP A 37 -22.69 32.51 -2.94
N ASN A 38 -21.82 32.30 -3.94
CA ASN A 38 -22.05 31.45 -5.10
C ASN A 38 -21.45 30.03 -4.98
N GLU A 39 -20.77 29.67 -3.88
CA GLU A 39 -20.37 28.28 -3.69
C GLU A 39 -21.64 27.47 -3.31
N PRO A 40 -22.03 26.47 -4.12
CA PRO A 40 -23.13 25.60 -3.75
C PRO A 40 -22.77 24.92 -2.42
N PRO A 41 -23.68 24.93 -1.42
CA PRO A 41 -23.42 24.32 -0.14
C PRO A 41 -22.99 22.87 -0.36
N ALA A 42 -21.91 22.46 0.29
CA ALA A 42 -21.41 21.09 0.23
C ALA A 42 -22.61 20.13 0.38
N ALA A 43 -22.96 19.44 -0.71
CA ALA A 43 -24.16 18.62 -0.76
C ALA A 43 -24.02 17.52 0.31
N THR A 44 -24.71 17.69 1.43
CA THR A 44 -24.76 16.68 2.49
C THR A 44 -25.43 15.44 1.92
N LEU A 45 -24.61 14.43 1.58
CA LEU A 45 -25.12 13.16 1.08
C LEU A 45 -26.03 12.53 2.14
N SER A 46 -27.20 12.05 1.74
CA SER A 46 -28.07 11.30 2.64
C SER A 46 -27.36 9.99 3.09
N PRO A 47 -27.70 9.44 4.27
CA PRO A 47 -27.11 8.18 4.74
C PRO A 47 -27.24 7.04 3.73
N LEU A 48 -28.35 6.97 2.98
CA LEU A 48 -28.56 5.97 1.93
C LEU A 48 -27.62 6.19 0.74
N GLN A 49 -27.38 7.43 0.35
CA GLN A 49 -26.42 7.76 -0.72
C GLN A 49 -25.00 7.39 -0.30
N ILE A 50 -24.60 7.70 0.93
CA ILE A 50 -23.30 7.31 1.48
C ILE A 50 -23.16 5.79 1.45
N ALA A 51 -24.16 5.05 1.95
CA ALA A 51 -24.13 3.59 1.96
C ALA A 51 -24.00 3.01 0.54
N THR A 52 -24.76 3.56 -0.43
CA THR A 52 -24.71 3.10 -1.83
C THR A 52 -23.35 3.39 -2.48
N VAL A 53 -22.82 4.60 -2.31
CA VAL A 53 -21.50 4.96 -2.85
C VAL A 53 -20.42 4.11 -2.22
N MET A 54 -20.42 3.93 -0.89
CA MET A 54 -19.43 3.10 -0.21
C MET A 54 -19.54 1.62 -0.61
N SER A 55 -20.76 1.10 -0.81
CA SER A 55 -20.94 -0.26 -1.34
C SER A 55 -20.31 -0.44 -2.72
N CYS A 56 -20.47 0.55 -3.60
CA CYS A 56 -19.84 0.53 -4.92
C CYS A 56 -18.31 0.62 -4.84
N LEU A 57 -17.77 1.50 -3.99
CA LEU A 57 -16.32 1.61 -3.77
C LEU A 57 -15.75 0.31 -3.17
N CYS A 58 -16.45 -0.27 -2.19
CA CYS A 58 -16.11 -1.57 -1.62
C CYS A 58 -16.16 -2.70 -2.67
N ALA A 59 -17.14 -2.68 -3.59
CA ALA A 59 -17.21 -3.65 -4.68
C ALA A 59 -16.03 -3.52 -5.65
N CYS A 60 -15.55 -2.31 -5.94
CA CYS A 60 -14.32 -2.09 -6.72
C CYS A 60 -13.11 -2.72 -6.01
N VAL A 61 -12.96 -2.51 -4.70
CA VAL A 61 -11.87 -3.11 -3.89
C VAL A 61 -12.01 -4.63 -3.87
N PHE A 62 -13.22 -5.14 -3.65
CA PHE A 62 -13.51 -6.57 -3.60
C PHE A 62 -13.09 -7.28 -4.88
N VAL A 63 -13.51 -6.76 -6.04
CA VAL A 63 -13.22 -7.39 -7.35
C VAL A 63 -11.73 -7.36 -7.64
N THR A 64 -11.05 -6.24 -7.34
CA THR A 64 -9.60 -6.13 -7.53
C THR A 64 -8.83 -7.12 -6.66
N ALA A 65 -9.19 -7.24 -5.38
CA ALA A 65 -8.55 -8.17 -4.45
C ALA A 65 -8.89 -9.64 -4.79
N LEU A 66 -10.14 -9.90 -5.16
CA LEU A 66 -10.59 -11.22 -5.57
C LEU A 66 -9.83 -11.71 -6.80
N ASP A 67 -9.66 -10.85 -7.81
CA ASP A 67 -8.97 -11.21 -9.06
C ASP A 67 -7.51 -11.62 -8.83
N ILE A 68 -6.80 -10.92 -7.93
CA ILE A 68 -5.42 -11.27 -7.55
C ILE A 68 -5.35 -12.67 -6.95
N THR A 69 -6.29 -13.01 -6.09
CA THR A 69 -6.23 -14.23 -5.28
C THR A 69 -6.88 -15.44 -5.95
N ILE A 70 -7.97 -15.24 -6.71
CA ILE A 70 -8.67 -16.32 -7.42
C ILE A 70 -7.82 -16.89 -8.56
N VAL A 71 -7.09 -16.02 -9.27
CA VAL A 71 -6.24 -16.44 -10.40
C VAL A 71 -5.04 -17.24 -9.90
N ALA A 72 -4.49 -16.94 -8.74
CA ALA A 72 -3.34 -17.67 -8.19
C ALA A 72 -3.55 -19.19 -8.12
N THR A 73 -4.77 -19.64 -7.78
CA THR A 73 -5.13 -21.06 -7.73
C THR A 73 -5.51 -21.63 -9.10
N ALA A 74 -5.81 -20.77 -10.06
CA ALA A 74 -6.20 -21.18 -11.42
C ALA A 74 -5.00 -21.32 -12.37
N VAL A 75 -3.84 -20.72 -12.05
CA VAL A 75 -2.65 -20.69 -12.94
C VAL A 75 -2.24 -22.08 -13.44
N PRO A 76 -2.13 -23.14 -12.61
CA PRO A 76 -1.75 -24.47 -13.12
C PRO A 76 -2.73 -25.01 -14.18
N ALA A 77 -4.03 -24.85 -13.97
CA ALA A 77 -5.06 -25.29 -14.91
C ALA A 77 -5.02 -24.47 -16.21
N ILE A 78 -4.76 -23.17 -16.12
CA ILE A 78 -4.63 -22.26 -17.28
C ILE A 78 -3.42 -22.66 -18.14
N THR A 79 -2.27 -22.87 -17.51
CA THR A 79 -1.03 -23.21 -18.21
C THR A 79 -1.09 -24.58 -18.87
N HIS A 80 -1.79 -25.51 -18.24
CA HIS A 80 -2.07 -26.83 -18.82
C HIS A 80 -3.00 -26.72 -20.04
N ASP A 81 -4.12 -25.98 -19.93
CA ASP A 81 -5.12 -25.82 -21.01
C ASP A 81 -4.52 -25.07 -22.23
N LEU A 82 -3.68 -24.06 -21.98
CA LEU A 82 -3.02 -23.25 -23.02
C LEU A 82 -1.62 -23.76 -23.40
N SER A 83 -1.20 -24.92 -22.89
CA SER A 83 0.06 -25.62 -23.21
C SER A 83 1.31 -24.74 -23.13
N SER A 84 1.44 -23.92 -22.07
CA SER A 84 2.54 -22.98 -21.91
C SER A 84 3.17 -23.02 -20.52
N GLY A 85 4.46 -23.39 -20.44
CA GLY A 85 5.23 -23.36 -19.20
C GLY A 85 5.58 -21.93 -18.75
N THR A 86 5.90 -21.04 -19.68
CA THR A 86 6.25 -19.63 -19.39
C THR A 86 5.05 -18.81 -18.91
N GLY A 87 3.83 -19.23 -19.26
CA GLY A 87 2.60 -18.55 -18.82
C GLY A 87 2.41 -18.56 -17.31
N TYR A 88 2.95 -19.53 -16.60
CA TYR A 88 2.79 -19.66 -15.17
C TYR A 88 3.17 -18.36 -14.43
N THR A 89 4.34 -17.84 -14.73
CA THR A 89 4.88 -16.62 -14.11
C THR A 89 4.22 -15.36 -14.65
N TRP A 90 4.01 -15.30 -16.00
CA TRP A 90 3.56 -14.08 -16.66
C TRP A 90 2.08 -13.73 -16.44
N ILE A 91 1.19 -14.69 -16.18
CA ILE A 91 -0.23 -14.43 -15.89
C ILE A 91 -0.40 -13.52 -14.67
N GLY A 92 0.35 -13.78 -13.60
CA GLY A 92 0.35 -12.95 -12.38
C GLY A 92 1.15 -11.66 -12.55
N ALA A 93 2.36 -11.77 -13.12
CA ALA A 93 3.29 -10.67 -13.29
C ALA A 93 2.71 -9.53 -14.14
N ALA A 94 2.15 -9.83 -15.30
CA ALA A 94 1.60 -8.81 -16.20
C ALA A 94 0.54 -7.94 -15.53
N PHE A 95 -0.33 -8.53 -14.73
CA PHE A 95 -1.32 -7.80 -13.94
C PHE A 95 -0.66 -6.92 -12.87
N THR A 96 0.23 -7.50 -12.05
CA THR A 96 0.84 -6.80 -10.92
C THR A 96 1.74 -5.66 -11.39
N LEU A 97 2.50 -5.86 -12.48
CA LEU A 97 3.35 -4.85 -13.09
C LEU A 97 2.55 -3.62 -13.52
N THR A 98 1.49 -3.83 -14.30
CA THR A 98 0.67 -2.74 -14.81
C THR A 98 -0.17 -2.07 -13.73
N HIS A 99 -0.67 -2.84 -12.75
CA HIS A 99 -1.36 -2.32 -11.56
C HIS A 99 -0.46 -1.35 -10.80
N CYS A 100 0.76 -1.76 -10.46
CA CYS A 100 1.70 -0.95 -9.70
C CYS A 100 2.12 0.30 -10.47
N ALA A 101 2.60 0.11 -11.69
CA ALA A 101 3.20 1.18 -12.47
C ALA A 101 2.20 2.29 -12.82
N ALA A 102 0.92 1.95 -13.04
CA ALA A 102 -0.10 2.92 -13.40
C ALA A 102 -0.64 3.75 -12.22
N THR A 103 -0.46 3.29 -10.98
CA THR A 103 -1.04 3.91 -9.78
C THR A 103 -0.80 5.42 -9.65
N PRO A 104 0.44 5.98 -9.79
CA PRO A 104 0.66 7.41 -9.66
C PRO A 104 0.05 8.22 -10.79
N VAL A 105 0.04 7.65 -11.99
CA VAL A 105 -0.49 8.30 -13.20
C VAL A 105 -2.01 8.46 -13.09
N TRP A 106 -2.73 7.44 -12.59
CA TRP A 106 -4.18 7.50 -12.38
C TRP A 106 -4.61 8.61 -11.42
N ALA A 107 -3.89 8.80 -10.32
CA ALA A 107 -4.19 9.89 -9.40
C ALA A 107 -4.10 11.25 -10.10
N LYS A 108 -3.00 11.51 -10.82
CA LYS A 108 -2.81 12.77 -11.54
C LYS A 108 -3.87 13.01 -12.62
N ILE A 109 -4.20 11.98 -13.38
CA ILE A 109 -5.26 12.05 -14.38
C ILE A 109 -6.61 12.37 -13.72
N SER A 110 -6.87 11.81 -12.54
CA SER A 110 -8.11 12.06 -11.80
C SER A 110 -8.20 13.47 -11.22
N ASP A 111 -7.06 14.11 -10.91
CA ASP A 111 -7.02 15.52 -10.51
C ASP A 111 -7.42 16.46 -11.67
N ILE A 112 -7.06 16.09 -12.91
CA ILE A 112 -7.28 16.91 -14.09
C ILE A 112 -8.73 16.80 -14.60
N TRP A 113 -9.26 15.57 -14.71
CA TRP A 113 -10.58 15.31 -15.32
C TRP A 113 -11.67 14.86 -14.36
N GLY A 114 -11.35 14.87 -13.05
CA GLY A 114 -12.30 14.53 -11.97
C GLY A 114 -12.32 13.04 -11.62
N ARG A 115 -12.53 12.79 -10.34
CA ARG A 115 -12.48 11.46 -9.73
C ARG A 115 -13.49 10.48 -10.33
N LYS A 116 -14.73 10.94 -10.46
CA LYS A 116 -15.85 10.14 -10.98
C LYS A 116 -15.59 9.61 -12.38
N SER A 117 -15.21 10.50 -13.31
CA SER A 117 -15.00 10.14 -14.72
C SER A 117 -13.89 9.11 -14.83
N ILE A 118 -12.79 9.31 -14.10
CA ILE A 118 -11.61 8.45 -14.19
C ILE A 118 -11.84 7.10 -13.48
N LEU A 119 -12.59 7.06 -12.37
CA LEU A 119 -13.01 5.79 -11.75
C LEU A 119 -13.87 4.94 -12.69
N LEU A 120 -14.80 5.57 -13.41
CA LEU A 120 -15.61 4.89 -14.42
C LEU A 120 -14.77 4.34 -15.57
N TRP A 121 -13.77 5.11 -16.06
CA TRP A 121 -12.84 4.62 -17.08
C TRP A 121 -11.98 3.46 -16.56
N ALA A 122 -11.46 3.54 -15.34
CA ALA A 122 -10.69 2.44 -14.73
C ALA A 122 -11.53 1.17 -14.60
N ASN A 123 -12.80 1.29 -14.17
CA ASN A 123 -13.75 0.17 -14.11
C ASN A 123 -14.05 -0.40 -15.50
N ALA A 124 -14.24 0.44 -16.53
CA ALA A 124 -14.48 0.00 -17.91
C ALA A 124 -13.26 -0.75 -18.48
N ILE A 125 -12.03 -0.27 -18.21
CA ILE A 125 -10.79 -0.94 -18.62
C ILE A 125 -10.65 -2.29 -17.92
N PHE A 126 -10.93 -2.36 -16.62
CA PHE A 126 -10.91 -3.62 -15.87
C PHE A 126 -11.95 -4.62 -16.40
N PHE A 127 -13.16 -4.15 -16.70
CA PHE A 127 -14.22 -4.96 -17.32
C PHE A 127 -13.77 -5.51 -18.67
N ALA A 128 -13.26 -4.66 -19.56
CA ALA A 128 -12.76 -5.06 -20.88
C ALA A 128 -11.59 -6.05 -20.78
N GLY A 129 -10.66 -5.81 -19.86
CA GLY A 129 -9.55 -6.72 -19.58
C GLY A 129 -10.04 -8.07 -19.07
N SER A 130 -11.00 -8.10 -18.13
CA SER A 130 -11.62 -9.33 -17.61
C SER A 130 -12.32 -10.12 -18.72
N LEU A 131 -13.07 -9.44 -19.59
CA LEU A 131 -13.72 -10.05 -20.75
C LEU A 131 -12.68 -10.64 -21.72
N ALA A 132 -11.62 -9.90 -22.02
CA ALA A 132 -10.55 -10.38 -22.89
C ALA A 132 -9.82 -11.61 -22.28
N CYS A 133 -9.58 -11.62 -20.95
CA CYS A 133 -9.03 -12.78 -20.26
C CYS A 133 -9.94 -14.01 -20.39
N ALA A 134 -11.26 -13.84 -20.15
CA ALA A 134 -12.23 -14.93 -20.22
C ALA A 134 -12.35 -15.53 -21.64
N LEU A 135 -12.16 -14.72 -22.68
CA LEU A 135 -12.23 -15.12 -24.09
C LEU A 135 -10.90 -15.58 -24.69
N SER A 136 -9.80 -15.49 -23.95
CA SER A 136 -8.46 -15.82 -24.45
C SER A 136 -8.32 -17.29 -24.82
N LYS A 137 -7.74 -17.53 -26.01
CA LYS A 137 -7.48 -18.86 -26.55
C LYS A 137 -5.99 -19.20 -26.60
N HIS A 138 -5.12 -18.22 -26.44
CA HIS A 138 -3.66 -18.33 -26.44
C HIS A 138 -3.07 -17.64 -25.24
N ILE A 139 -1.93 -18.13 -24.77
CA ILE A 139 -1.28 -17.60 -23.55
C ILE A 139 -0.88 -16.12 -23.72
N ASP A 140 -0.35 -15.72 -24.87
CA ASP A 140 0.07 -14.35 -25.13
C ASP A 140 -1.10 -13.37 -25.10
N ALA A 141 -2.26 -13.78 -25.64
CA ALA A 141 -3.49 -13.00 -25.57
C ALA A 141 -3.98 -12.84 -24.11
N LEU A 142 -3.87 -13.91 -23.31
CA LEU A 142 -4.20 -13.85 -21.88
C LEU A 142 -3.26 -12.92 -21.12
N ILE A 143 -1.95 -12.99 -21.35
CA ILE A 143 -0.96 -12.11 -20.71
C ILE A 143 -1.22 -10.65 -21.07
N ALA A 144 -1.48 -10.34 -22.35
CA ALA A 144 -1.83 -8.98 -22.78
C ALA A 144 -3.14 -8.51 -22.15
N ALA A 145 -4.16 -9.35 -22.06
CA ALA A 145 -5.42 -9.05 -21.41
C ALA A 145 -5.24 -8.83 -19.90
N ARG A 146 -4.36 -9.59 -19.23
CA ARG A 146 -3.98 -9.41 -17.83
C ARG A 146 -3.31 -8.05 -17.60
N ALA A 147 -2.45 -7.60 -18.52
CA ALA A 147 -1.85 -6.28 -18.44
C ALA A 147 -2.91 -5.15 -18.52
N ILE A 148 -3.88 -5.29 -19.44
CA ILE A 148 -5.01 -4.33 -19.54
C ILE A 148 -5.85 -4.36 -18.27
N GLN A 149 -6.16 -5.53 -17.76
CA GLN A 149 -6.92 -5.71 -16.53
C GLN A 149 -6.20 -5.09 -15.31
N GLY A 150 -4.88 -5.31 -15.18
CA GLY A 150 -4.05 -4.73 -14.14
C GLY A 150 -4.01 -3.20 -14.20
N LEU A 151 -3.97 -2.61 -15.40
CA LEU A 151 -4.08 -1.16 -15.60
C LEU A 151 -5.39 -0.62 -15.01
N GLY A 152 -6.52 -1.25 -15.29
CA GLY A 152 -7.82 -0.86 -14.74
C GLY A 152 -7.89 -1.05 -13.22
N ALA A 153 -7.39 -2.18 -12.71
CA ALA A 153 -7.34 -2.49 -11.28
C ALA A 153 -6.54 -1.45 -10.48
N GLY A 154 -5.37 -1.04 -10.99
CA GLY A 154 -4.54 0.02 -10.37
C GLY A 154 -5.27 1.35 -10.28
N GLY A 155 -6.03 1.71 -11.34
CA GLY A 155 -6.90 2.88 -11.33
C GLY A 155 -8.01 2.78 -10.30
N MET A 156 -8.74 1.67 -10.26
CA MET A 156 -9.80 1.45 -9.29
C MET A 156 -9.29 1.54 -7.85
N ALA A 157 -8.23 0.80 -7.51
CA ALA A 157 -7.67 0.78 -6.16
C ALA A 157 -7.20 2.18 -5.69
N THR A 158 -6.54 2.94 -6.57
CA THR A 158 -6.04 4.27 -6.25
C THR A 158 -7.18 5.27 -6.08
N ILE A 159 -8.10 5.33 -7.06
CA ILE A 159 -9.14 6.36 -7.07
C ILE A 159 -10.20 6.08 -6.00
N VAL A 160 -10.46 4.83 -5.62
CA VAL A 160 -11.32 4.52 -4.45
C VAL A 160 -10.78 5.19 -3.20
N ASN A 161 -9.50 5.05 -2.90
CA ASN A 161 -8.89 5.70 -1.74
C ASN A 161 -8.95 7.23 -1.82
N VAL A 162 -8.73 7.80 -3.00
CA VAL A 162 -8.85 9.24 -3.24
C VAL A 162 -10.31 9.69 -3.07
N CYS A 163 -11.30 8.95 -3.60
CA CYS A 163 -12.72 9.25 -3.41
C CYS A 163 -13.12 9.25 -1.93
N ILE A 164 -12.63 8.30 -1.14
CA ILE A 164 -12.86 8.28 0.31
C ILE A 164 -12.27 9.54 0.97
N SER A 165 -11.08 9.98 0.54
CA SER A 165 -10.48 11.20 1.06
C SER A 165 -11.26 12.46 0.67
N ASP A 166 -11.87 12.49 -0.50
CA ASP A 166 -12.64 13.64 -0.99
C ASP A 166 -14.07 13.68 -0.44
N LEU A 167 -14.65 12.52 -0.08
CA LEU A 167 -16.03 12.42 0.42
C LEU A 167 -16.15 12.64 1.92
N PHE A 168 -15.10 12.38 2.68
CA PHE A 168 -15.17 12.34 4.13
C PHE A 168 -14.10 13.20 4.79
N SER A 169 -14.44 13.82 5.94
CA SER A 169 -13.47 14.53 6.79
C SER A 169 -12.39 13.58 7.28
N GLN A 170 -11.21 14.11 7.59
CA GLN A 170 -10.03 13.33 8.02
C GLN A 170 -10.37 12.28 9.08
N ARG A 171 -11.24 12.64 10.03
CA ARG A 171 -11.65 11.75 11.12
C ARG A 171 -12.56 10.61 10.66
N LYS A 172 -13.49 10.87 9.73
CA LYS A 172 -14.39 9.84 9.18
C LYS A 172 -13.71 8.91 8.18
N ARG A 173 -12.68 9.37 7.45
CA ARG A 173 -11.92 8.57 6.48
C ARG A 173 -11.39 7.28 7.09
N SER A 174 -10.88 7.33 8.33
CA SER A 174 -10.30 6.19 9.01
C SER A 174 -11.22 4.99 9.13
N PHE A 175 -12.51 5.24 9.41
CA PHE A 175 -13.52 4.18 9.47
C PHE A 175 -13.76 3.54 8.10
N TYR A 176 -13.89 4.35 7.06
CA TYR A 176 -14.15 3.83 5.70
C TYR A 176 -12.93 3.11 5.11
N TYR A 177 -11.72 3.55 5.42
CA TYR A 177 -10.51 2.79 5.09
C TYR A 177 -10.45 1.45 5.84
N GLY A 178 -10.82 1.41 7.12
CA GLY A 178 -10.97 0.16 7.85
C GLY A 178 -11.98 -0.78 7.20
N LEU A 179 -13.11 -0.25 6.70
CA LEU A 179 -14.11 -1.02 5.98
C LEU A 179 -13.56 -1.62 4.67
N THR A 180 -12.82 -0.84 3.88
CA THR A 180 -12.18 -1.35 2.65
C THR A 180 -11.14 -2.43 2.95
N SER A 181 -10.43 -2.34 4.06
CA SER A 181 -9.48 -3.36 4.51
C SER A 181 -10.17 -4.68 4.87
N VAL A 182 -11.35 -4.64 5.51
CA VAL A 182 -12.17 -5.83 5.76
C VAL A 182 -12.63 -6.48 4.46
N VAL A 183 -13.09 -5.67 3.51
CA VAL A 183 -13.51 -6.15 2.19
C VAL A 183 -12.37 -6.81 1.44
N TRP A 184 -11.18 -6.21 1.49
CA TRP A 184 -9.97 -6.77 0.88
C TRP A 184 -9.61 -8.15 1.47
N ALA A 185 -9.70 -8.29 2.79
CA ALA A 185 -9.42 -9.54 3.47
C ALA A 185 -10.46 -10.63 3.15
N LEU A 186 -11.74 -10.27 3.10
CA LEU A 186 -12.80 -11.20 2.69
C LEU A 186 -12.56 -11.71 1.28
N ALA A 187 -12.23 -10.82 0.34
CA ALA A 187 -11.90 -11.19 -1.03
C ALA A 187 -10.69 -12.13 -1.09
N SER A 188 -9.64 -11.83 -0.30
CA SER A 188 -8.42 -12.64 -0.24
C SER A 188 -8.66 -14.05 0.34
N GLY A 189 -9.58 -14.17 1.30
CA GLY A 189 -9.96 -15.46 1.87
C GLY A 189 -10.85 -16.30 0.96
N ILE A 190 -11.80 -15.66 0.27
CA ILE A 190 -12.77 -16.33 -0.61
C ILE A 190 -12.12 -16.71 -1.95
N GLY A 191 -11.16 -15.91 -2.43
CA GLY A 191 -10.54 -16.08 -3.75
C GLY A 191 -10.01 -17.47 -4.04
N PRO A 192 -9.10 -18.03 -3.23
CA PRO A 192 -8.55 -19.35 -3.45
C PRO A 192 -9.60 -20.46 -3.45
N VAL A 193 -10.64 -20.34 -2.62
CA VAL A 193 -11.75 -21.31 -2.55
C VAL A 193 -12.57 -21.28 -3.84
N LEU A 194 -12.96 -20.08 -4.28
CA LEU A 194 -13.70 -19.93 -5.55
C LEU A 194 -12.86 -20.36 -6.76
N GLY A 195 -11.57 -19.99 -6.78
CA GLY A 195 -10.67 -20.38 -7.87
C GLY A 195 -10.50 -21.89 -7.96
N GLY A 196 -10.35 -22.57 -6.83
CA GLY A 196 -10.30 -24.04 -6.78
C GLY A 196 -11.61 -24.69 -7.23
N VAL A 197 -12.76 -24.18 -6.80
CA VAL A 197 -14.08 -24.68 -7.22
C VAL A 197 -14.30 -24.46 -8.73
N PHE A 198 -13.97 -23.27 -9.22
CA PHE A 198 -14.17 -22.95 -10.65
C PHE A 198 -13.26 -23.80 -11.52
N THR A 199 -12.00 -23.92 -11.22
CA THR A 199 -11.05 -24.73 -12.01
C THR A 199 -11.44 -26.21 -12.03
N SER A 200 -11.93 -26.77 -10.93
CA SER A 200 -12.28 -28.18 -10.83
C SER A 200 -13.66 -28.54 -11.39
N ARG A 201 -14.63 -27.61 -11.40
CA ARG A 201 -16.04 -27.91 -11.71
C ARG A 201 -16.56 -27.31 -13.01
N ILE A 202 -16.21 -26.05 -13.31
CA ILE A 202 -16.84 -25.28 -14.41
C ILE A 202 -15.83 -24.65 -15.36
N GLY A 203 -14.53 -24.75 -15.04
CA GLY A 203 -13.43 -24.24 -15.84
C GLY A 203 -12.85 -22.91 -15.36
N TRP A 204 -11.55 -22.72 -15.56
CA TRP A 204 -10.76 -21.56 -15.09
C TRP A 204 -11.25 -20.22 -15.64
N ARG A 205 -11.90 -20.19 -16.79
CA ARG A 205 -12.43 -18.96 -17.40
C ARG A 205 -13.44 -18.24 -16.51
N TRP A 206 -14.12 -18.97 -15.63
CA TRP A 206 -15.05 -18.40 -14.66
C TRP A 206 -14.38 -17.53 -13.61
N CYS A 207 -13.08 -17.68 -13.36
CA CYS A 207 -12.32 -16.75 -12.53
C CYS A 207 -12.32 -15.32 -13.09
N PHE A 208 -12.49 -15.15 -14.39
CA PHE A 208 -12.60 -13.86 -15.05
C PHE A 208 -14.06 -13.45 -15.31
N TRP A 209 -14.93 -14.40 -15.66
CA TRP A 209 -16.35 -14.14 -15.88
C TRP A 209 -17.05 -13.54 -14.64
N ILE A 210 -16.66 -13.93 -13.42
CA ILE A 210 -17.24 -13.44 -12.17
C ILE A 210 -17.07 -11.92 -11.99
N ASN A 211 -16.01 -11.35 -12.58
CA ASN A 211 -15.74 -9.92 -12.50
C ASN A 211 -16.77 -9.09 -13.28
N LEU A 212 -17.32 -9.63 -14.37
CA LEU A 212 -18.17 -8.88 -15.29
C LEU A 212 -19.53 -8.46 -14.69
N PRO A 213 -20.31 -9.34 -14.04
CA PRO A 213 -21.57 -8.92 -13.43
C PRO A 213 -21.35 -7.91 -12.31
N ILE A 214 -20.26 -8.03 -11.52
CA ILE A 214 -19.99 -7.13 -10.40
C ILE A 214 -19.60 -5.74 -10.94
N THR A 215 -18.62 -5.66 -11.83
CA THR A 215 -18.15 -4.39 -12.41
C THR A 215 -19.19 -3.76 -13.33
N GLY A 216 -19.98 -4.59 -14.04
CA GLY A 216 -21.11 -4.15 -14.86
C GLY A 216 -22.24 -3.53 -14.04
N ALA A 217 -22.52 -4.03 -12.83
CA ALA A 217 -23.48 -3.43 -11.91
C ALA A 217 -22.93 -2.16 -11.22
N VAL A 218 -21.65 -2.17 -10.86
CA VAL A 218 -20.98 -1.04 -10.20
C VAL A 218 -20.92 0.18 -11.11
N PHE A 219 -20.71 0.00 -12.41
CA PHE A 219 -20.58 1.10 -13.37
C PHE A 219 -21.81 2.05 -13.37
N PRO A 220 -23.05 1.60 -13.64
CA PRO A 220 -24.21 2.48 -13.62
C PRO A 220 -24.51 3.01 -12.22
N LEU A 221 -24.33 2.20 -11.17
CA LEU A 221 -24.53 2.67 -9.80
C LEU A 221 -23.60 3.84 -9.47
N LEU A 222 -22.31 3.76 -9.75
CA LEU A 222 -21.36 4.86 -9.58
C LEU A 222 -21.73 6.07 -10.45
N TYR A 223 -22.15 5.83 -11.69
CA TYR A 223 -22.55 6.90 -12.60
C TYR A 223 -23.69 7.75 -12.03
N PHE A 224 -24.71 7.15 -11.44
CA PHE A 224 -25.87 7.87 -10.90
C PHE A 224 -25.68 8.35 -9.45
N THR A 225 -24.92 7.65 -8.62
CA THR A 225 -24.85 7.93 -7.17
C THR A 225 -23.64 8.75 -6.77
N LEU A 226 -22.49 8.61 -7.43
CA LEU A 226 -21.27 9.32 -7.07
C LEU A 226 -21.37 10.78 -7.55
N LYS A 227 -21.57 11.69 -6.59
CA LYS A 227 -21.66 13.14 -6.83
C LYS A 227 -20.37 13.81 -6.33
N LEU A 228 -19.34 13.81 -7.16
CA LEU A 228 -18.10 14.54 -6.92
C LEU A 228 -17.95 15.64 -7.96
N PRO A 229 -17.23 16.74 -7.64
CA PRO A 229 -16.94 17.80 -8.60
C PRO A 229 -16.33 17.22 -9.87
N ASN A 230 -16.87 17.62 -11.01
CA ASN A 230 -16.38 17.16 -12.31
C ASN A 230 -15.89 18.38 -13.11
N PRO A 231 -14.59 18.69 -13.07
CA PRO A 231 -14.03 19.81 -13.79
C PRO A 231 -14.20 19.57 -15.28
N LYS A 232 -14.72 20.58 -15.99
CA LYS A 232 -14.89 20.56 -17.45
C LYS A 232 -13.56 20.90 -18.13
N THR A 233 -12.48 20.22 -17.79
CA THR A 233 -11.15 20.46 -18.35
C THR A 233 -11.11 20.01 -19.81
N PRO A 234 -10.80 20.90 -20.79
CA PRO A 234 -10.65 20.52 -22.19
C PRO A 234 -9.54 19.47 -22.36
N ILE A 235 -9.78 18.44 -23.17
CA ILE A 235 -8.86 17.32 -23.37
C ILE A 235 -7.44 17.80 -23.73
N ARG A 236 -7.32 18.74 -24.67
CA ARG A 236 -6.01 19.27 -25.10
C ARG A 236 -5.26 20.00 -23.98
N ALA A 237 -5.98 20.73 -23.13
CA ALA A 237 -5.39 21.44 -22.00
C ALA A 237 -4.97 20.44 -20.91
N GLY A 238 -5.79 19.43 -20.63
CA GLY A 238 -5.48 18.36 -19.69
C GLY A 238 -4.26 17.54 -20.12
N LEU A 239 -4.16 17.14 -21.40
CA LEU A 239 -3.00 16.41 -21.92
C LEU A 239 -1.68 17.21 -21.82
N LYS A 240 -1.74 18.54 -21.94
CA LYS A 240 -0.56 19.43 -21.74
C LYS A 240 -0.19 19.59 -20.25
N ALA A 241 -1.11 19.32 -19.35
CA ALA A 241 -0.89 19.39 -17.92
C ALA A 241 -0.34 18.07 -17.32
N ILE A 242 -0.25 17.00 -18.12
CA ILE A 242 0.40 15.76 -17.71
C ILE A 242 1.92 15.91 -17.86
N ASP A 243 2.65 15.56 -16.82
CA ASP A 243 4.09 15.32 -16.91
C ASP A 243 4.36 13.97 -17.59
N TRP A 244 4.46 13.99 -18.91
CA TRP A 244 4.74 12.78 -19.69
C TRP A 244 6.11 12.20 -19.38
N THR A 245 7.12 13.06 -19.18
CA THR A 245 8.49 12.63 -18.88
C THR A 245 8.53 11.90 -17.53
N GLY A 246 7.99 12.51 -16.46
CA GLY A 246 7.89 11.89 -15.16
C GLY A 246 7.04 10.62 -15.18
N SER A 247 5.91 10.64 -15.90
CA SER A 247 5.05 9.45 -16.06
C SER A 247 5.78 8.29 -16.74
N PHE A 248 6.54 8.52 -17.81
CA PHE A 248 7.32 7.48 -18.48
C PHE A 248 8.49 6.98 -17.62
N LEU A 249 9.16 7.87 -16.90
CA LEU A 249 10.27 7.50 -16.02
C LEU A 249 9.81 6.64 -14.84
N ILE A 250 8.71 7.00 -14.17
CA ILE A 250 8.19 6.22 -13.03
C ILE A 250 7.59 4.89 -13.50
N LEU A 251 6.81 4.91 -14.60
CA LEU A 251 6.22 3.72 -15.20
C LEU A 251 7.30 2.75 -15.68
N GLY A 252 8.22 3.23 -16.51
CA GLY A 252 9.33 2.43 -17.06
C GLY A 252 10.27 1.94 -15.98
N GLY A 253 10.64 2.80 -15.01
CA GLY A 253 11.47 2.44 -13.87
C GLY A 253 10.83 1.37 -13.00
N ALA A 254 9.55 1.50 -12.66
CA ALA A 254 8.82 0.50 -11.89
C ALA A 254 8.70 -0.84 -12.63
N VAL A 255 8.37 -0.80 -13.94
CA VAL A 255 8.29 -2.01 -14.78
C VAL A 255 9.65 -2.69 -14.86
N MET A 256 10.74 -1.97 -15.13
CA MET A 256 12.09 -2.54 -15.18
C MET A 256 12.51 -3.13 -13.84
N LEU A 257 12.23 -2.44 -12.72
CA LEU A 257 12.52 -2.95 -11.39
C LEU A 257 11.79 -4.25 -11.12
N LEU A 258 10.46 -4.26 -11.31
CA LEU A 258 9.64 -5.42 -11.01
C LEU A 258 9.93 -6.60 -11.96
N LEU A 259 10.20 -6.33 -13.25
CA LEU A 259 10.66 -7.36 -14.18
C LEU A 259 12.01 -7.94 -13.78
N GLY A 260 12.99 -7.07 -13.46
CA GLY A 260 14.31 -7.51 -13.02
C GLY A 260 14.24 -8.39 -11.77
N LEU A 261 13.40 -8.00 -10.82
CA LEU A 261 13.16 -8.76 -9.59
C LEU A 261 12.42 -10.08 -9.87
N HIS A 262 11.43 -10.08 -10.77
CA HIS A 262 10.60 -11.25 -11.04
C HIS A 262 11.31 -12.32 -11.90
N LEU A 263 12.11 -11.89 -12.88
CA LEU A 263 12.87 -12.80 -13.74
C LEU A 263 14.17 -13.27 -13.10
N GLY A 264 14.73 -12.49 -12.16
CA GLY A 264 15.98 -12.77 -11.49
C GLY A 264 15.89 -13.97 -10.56
N GLY A 265 16.76 -14.96 -10.78
CA GLY A 265 16.81 -16.18 -9.98
C GLY A 265 15.81 -17.28 -10.38
N GLU A 266 14.68 -16.93 -10.99
CA GLU A 266 13.69 -17.92 -11.48
C GLU A 266 13.91 -18.26 -12.95
N VAL A 267 13.94 -17.26 -13.83
CA VAL A 267 14.04 -17.44 -15.28
C VAL A 267 15.47 -17.26 -15.76
N SER A 268 16.20 -16.33 -15.17
CA SER A 268 17.59 -16.02 -15.53
C SER A 268 18.45 -15.81 -14.28
N PRO A 269 19.73 -16.25 -14.31
CA PRO A 269 20.64 -15.99 -13.19
C PRO A 269 20.76 -14.50 -12.89
N TRP A 270 20.92 -14.14 -11.62
CA TRP A 270 21.11 -12.75 -11.17
C TRP A 270 22.27 -12.03 -11.86
N GLY A 271 23.32 -12.77 -12.25
CA GLY A 271 24.48 -12.26 -13.01
C GLY A 271 24.24 -12.08 -14.50
N SER A 272 23.04 -12.37 -15.03
CA SER A 272 22.77 -12.21 -16.44
C SER A 272 22.75 -10.73 -16.86
N PRO A 273 23.26 -10.38 -18.05
CA PRO A 273 23.23 -9.00 -18.53
C PRO A 273 21.82 -8.40 -18.54
N THR A 274 20.80 -9.19 -18.87
CA THR A 274 19.40 -8.76 -18.90
C THR A 274 18.92 -8.30 -17.53
N ILE A 275 19.16 -9.07 -16.46
CA ILE A 275 18.72 -8.72 -15.09
C ILE A 275 19.50 -7.52 -14.58
N ILE A 276 20.84 -7.50 -14.78
CA ILE A 276 21.68 -6.37 -14.39
C ILE A 276 21.21 -5.09 -15.10
N CYS A 277 20.98 -5.13 -16.41
CA CYS A 277 20.47 -3.97 -17.16
C CYS A 277 19.11 -3.51 -16.64
N LEU A 278 18.15 -4.42 -16.44
CA LEU A 278 16.82 -4.07 -15.92
C LEU A 278 16.93 -3.36 -14.56
N LEU A 279 17.72 -3.89 -13.64
CA LEU A 279 17.89 -3.29 -12.30
C LEU A 279 18.64 -1.96 -12.37
N VAL A 280 19.77 -1.88 -13.08
CA VAL A 280 20.56 -0.65 -13.19
C VAL A 280 19.74 0.46 -13.86
N PHE A 281 19.08 0.18 -15.00
CA PHE A 281 18.27 1.19 -15.68
C PHE A 281 17.04 1.58 -14.88
N SER A 282 16.48 0.70 -14.03
CA SER A 282 15.39 1.08 -13.12
C SER A 282 15.84 2.12 -12.10
N PHE A 283 17.03 1.96 -11.50
CA PHE A 283 17.59 2.95 -10.57
C PHE A 283 17.96 4.26 -11.28
N VAL A 284 18.50 4.19 -12.50
CA VAL A 284 18.78 5.37 -13.33
C VAL A 284 17.48 6.12 -13.63
N ALA A 285 16.43 5.40 -14.06
CA ALA A 285 15.12 6.00 -14.30
C ALA A 285 14.52 6.64 -13.05
N GLY A 286 14.67 5.99 -11.88
CA GLY A 286 14.27 6.56 -10.58
C GLY A 286 15.03 7.84 -10.24
N GLY A 287 16.34 7.88 -10.46
CA GLY A 287 17.16 9.09 -10.27
C GLY A 287 16.75 10.22 -11.22
N LEU A 288 16.55 9.91 -12.50
CA LEU A 288 16.05 10.88 -13.50
C LEU A 288 14.63 11.35 -13.17
N PHE A 289 13.76 10.47 -12.64
CA PHE A 289 12.45 10.85 -12.16
C PHE A 289 12.54 11.88 -11.04
N ILE A 290 13.38 11.66 -10.02
CA ILE A 290 13.58 12.61 -8.91
C ILE A 290 14.08 13.97 -9.44
N VAL A 291 15.00 13.97 -10.39
CA VAL A 291 15.51 15.21 -11.02
C VAL A 291 14.39 15.91 -11.80
N ASN A 292 13.61 15.15 -12.59
CA ASN A 292 12.47 15.71 -13.34
C ASN A 292 11.46 16.36 -12.41
N GLU A 293 11.00 15.64 -11.37
CA GLU A 293 10.00 16.09 -10.40
C GLU A 293 10.45 17.32 -9.59
N SER A 294 11.77 17.41 -9.30
CA SER A 294 12.30 18.49 -8.47
C SER A 294 12.66 19.76 -9.25
N LYS A 295 12.99 19.65 -10.54
CA LYS A 295 13.58 20.77 -11.32
C LYS A 295 12.90 21.07 -12.65
N VAL A 296 12.23 20.10 -13.28
CA VAL A 296 11.75 20.22 -14.66
C VAL A 296 10.22 20.24 -14.74
N ALA A 297 9.57 19.36 -13.99
CA ALA A 297 8.13 19.18 -14.08
C ALA A 297 7.36 20.39 -13.58
N ARG A 298 6.52 20.96 -14.47
CA ARG A 298 5.60 22.04 -14.09
C ARG A 298 4.43 21.52 -13.24
N TYR A 299 3.96 20.32 -13.52
CA TYR A 299 2.86 19.65 -12.81
C TYR A 299 3.31 18.25 -12.38
N PRO A 300 4.12 18.14 -11.32
CA PRO A 300 4.78 16.90 -10.95
C PRO A 300 3.77 15.76 -10.66
N VAL A 301 4.16 14.52 -10.98
CA VAL A 301 3.37 13.31 -10.69
C VAL A 301 3.42 13.00 -9.20
N ILE A 302 4.61 13.07 -8.60
CA ILE A 302 4.85 12.95 -7.17
C ILE A 302 5.71 14.13 -6.70
N PRO A 303 5.10 15.22 -6.22
CA PRO A 303 5.87 16.40 -5.80
C PRO A 303 6.87 16.07 -4.70
N MET A 304 8.15 16.40 -4.88
CA MET A 304 9.19 16.16 -3.88
C MET A 304 8.97 16.92 -2.58
N ARG A 305 8.10 17.94 -2.58
CA ARG A 305 7.66 18.65 -1.36
C ARG A 305 6.97 17.73 -0.35
N LEU A 306 6.35 16.61 -0.77
CA LEU A 306 5.74 15.62 0.12
C LEU A 306 6.75 15.00 1.10
N PHE A 307 8.02 14.91 0.72
CA PHE A 307 9.09 14.32 1.53
C PHE A 307 9.88 15.36 2.34
N ARG A 308 9.53 16.65 2.23
CA ARG A 308 10.22 17.73 2.94
C ARG A 308 9.87 17.76 4.43
N ASP A 309 8.64 17.43 4.78
CA ASP A 309 8.23 17.26 6.18
C ASP A 309 8.74 15.92 6.72
N ARG A 310 9.41 15.97 7.88
CA ARG A 310 10.02 14.79 8.51
C ARG A 310 8.97 13.74 8.91
N SER A 311 7.79 14.18 9.34
CA SER A 311 6.70 13.28 9.73
C SER A 311 6.11 12.57 8.51
N ALA A 312 5.90 13.29 7.41
CA ALA A 312 5.46 12.71 6.15
C ALA A 312 6.48 11.70 5.62
N ALA A 313 7.76 12.07 5.54
CA ALA A 313 8.83 11.17 5.09
C ALA A 313 8.93 9.91 5.95
N ALA A 314 8.86 10.05 7.28
CA ALA A 314 8.83 8.92 8.21
C ALA A 314 7.60 8.02 7.98
N SER A 315 6.44 8.59 7.70
CA SER A 315 5.22 7.84 7.43
C SER A 315 5.32 7.04 6.12
N PHE A 316 5.95 7.60 5.07
CA PHE A 316 6.26 6.85 3.84
C PHE A 316 7.21 5.68 4.13
N ALA A 317 8.28 5.92 4.91
CA ALA A 317 9.23 4.88 5.28
C ALA A 317 8.58 3.78 6.14
N VAL A 318 7.76 4.14 7.12
CA VAL A 318 6.99 3.19 7.94
C VAL A 318 6.03 2.37 7.08
N ASN A 319 5.32 3.00 6.14
CA ASN A 319 4.44 2.30 5.19
C ASN A 319 5.22 1.30 4.32
N PHE A 320 6.42 1.66 3.85
CA PHE A 320 7.29 0.76 3.09
C PHE A 320 7.70 -0.45 3.94
N LEU A 321 8.26 -0.22 5.13
CA LEU A 321 8.79 -1.27 6.01
C LEU A 321 7.68 -2.17 6.55
N HIS A 322 6.52 -1.60 6.89
CA HIS A 322 5.32 -2.33 7.29
C HIS A 322 4.82 -3.25 6.17
N SER A 323 4.67 -2.71 4.96
CA SER A 323 4.19 -3.49 3.81
C SER A 323 5.19 -4.57 3.39
N PHE A 324 6.49 -4.29 3.55
CA PHE A 324 7.56 -5.26 3.34
C PHE A 324 7.41 -6.46 4.26
N ALA A 325 7.26 -6.22 5.56
CA ALA A 325 7.13 -7.30 6.54
C ALA A 325 5.77 -8.03 6.40
N PHE A 326 4.67 -7.30 6.16
CA PHE A 326 3.34 -7.89 5.96
C PHE A 326 3.32 -8.91 4.83
N MET A 327 3.81 -8.49 3.65
CA MET A 327 3.80 -9.36 2.48
C MET A 327 4.72 -10.56 2.65
N GLY A 328 5.87 -10.34 3.28
CA GLY A 328 6.79 -11.43 3.59
C GLY A 328 6.16 -12.51 4.48
N VAL A 329 5.49 -12.10 5.56
CA VAL A 329 4.78 -13.05 6.43
C VAL A 329 3.66 -13.76 5.67
N ALA A 330 2.84 -13.01 4.93
CA ALA A 330 1.72 -13.57 4.18
C ALA A 330 2.17 -14.58 3.10
N TRP A 331 3.38 -14.41 2.53
CA TRP A 331 3.92 -15.25 1.47
C TRP A 331 4.67 -16.49 2.00
N TYR A 332 5.50 -16.31 3.02
CA TYR A 332 6.36 -17.40 3.51
C TYR A 332 5.74 -18.25 4.62
N LEU A 333 4.67 -17.80 5.27
CA LEU A 333 3.97 -18.61 6.26
C LEU A 333 3.24 -19.81 5.63
N PRO A 334 2.57 -19.71 4.47
CA PRO A 334 2.08 -20.88 3.74
C PRO A 334 3.18 -21.86 3.32
N LEU A 335 4.36 -21.38 2.94
CA LEU A 335 5.51 -22.22 2.63
C LEU A 335 5.95 -23.04 3.86
N TYR A 336 5.97 -22.42 5.04
CA TYR A 336 6.24 -23.13 6.29
C TYR A 336 5.19 -24.22 6.54
N PHE A 337 3.91 -23.93 6.37
CA PHE A 337 2.85 -24.92 6.58
C PHE A 337 2.96 -26.10 5.62
N GLN A 338 3.32 -25.87 4.38
CA GLN A 338 3.44 -26.94 3.38
C GLN A 338 4.74 -27.75 3.51
N ALA A 339 5.89 -27.07 3.69
CA ALA A 339 7.19 -27.70 3.72
C ALA A 339 7.55 -28.30 5.07
N VAL A 340 7.16 -27.66 6.18
CA VAL A 340 7.54 -28.07 7.54
C VAL A 340 6.43 -28.88 8.20
N LEU A 341 5.16 -28.44 8.09
CA LEU A 341 4.02 -29.15 8.67
C LEU A 341 3.36 -30.14 7.69
N LEU A 342 3.91 -30.30 6.48
CA LEU A 342 3.42 -31.21 5.45
C LEU A 342 1.93 -31.07 5.13
N SER A 343 1.40 -29.86 5.28
CA SER A 343 -0.02 -29.58 5.02
C SER A 343 -0.30 -29.42 3.52
N SER A 344 -1.50 -29.80 3.12
CA SER A 344 -1.95 -29.55 1.76
C SER A 344 -2.04 -28.05 1.45
N PRO A 345 -1.94 -27.62 0.19
CA PRO A 345 -2.09 -26.21 -0.20
C PRO A 345 -3.38 -25.57 0.34
N LEU A 346 -4.50 -26.31 0.33
CA LEU A 346 -5.78 -25.86 0.88
C LEU A 346 -5.69 -25.60 2.40
N MET A 347 -5.12 -26.57 3.14
CA MET A 347 -4.98 -26.45 4.60
C MET A 347 -3.98 -25.36 4.98
N SER A 348 -2.95 -25.12 4.20
CA SER A 348 -2.02 -24.00 4.45
C SER A 348 -2.73 -22.63 4.37
N GLY A 349 -3.70 -22.49 3.46
CA GLY A 349 -4.58 -21.33 3.40
C GLY A 349 -5.48 -21.19 4.63
N VAL A 350 -6.04 -22.31 5.13
CA VAL A 350 -6.85 -22.33 6.37
C VAL A 350 -5.99 -21.94 7.58
N TYR A 351 -4.77 -22.45 7.67
CA TYR A 351 -3.86 -22.14 8.77
C TYR A 351 -3.36 -20.67 8.76
N LEU A 352 -3.49 -19.98 7.65
CA LEU A 352 -3.21 -18.54 7.54
C LEU A 352 -4.39 -17.66 8.00
N LEU A 353 -5.60 -18.22 8.15
CA LEU A 353 -6.80 -17.44 8.53
C LEU A 353 -6.63 -16.65 9.83
N PRO A 354 -6.02 -17.17 10.91
CA PRO A 354 -5.82 -16.39 12.13
C PRO A 354 -5.07 -15.07 11.88
N PHE A 355 -4.07 -15.07 11.00
CA PHE A 355 -3.31 -13.89 10.61
C PHE A 355 -4.16 -12.90 9.80
N ILE A 356 -4.88 -13.37 8.78
CA ILE A 356 -5.70 -12.53 7.90
C ILE A 356 -6.89 -11.94 8.67
N VAL A 357 -7.60 -12.76 9.45
CA VAL A 357 -8.78 -12.34 10.22
C VAL A 357 -8.39 -11.34 11.30
N SER A 358 -7.33 -11.61 12.07
CA SER A 358 -6.87 -10.68 13.11
C SER A 358 -6.43 -9.34 12.53
N SER A 359 -5.74 -9.35 11.39
CA SER A 359 -5.35 -8.14 10.66
C SER A 359 -6.57 -7.31 10.24
N SER A 360 -7.60 -7.95 9.69
CA SER A 360 -8.81 -7.26 9.22
C SER A 360 -9.64 -6.70 10.37
N VAL A 361 -9.81 -7.48 11.43
CA VAL A 361 -10.52 -7.04 12.64
C VAL A 361 -9.78 -5.87 13.29
N ALA A 362 -8.46 -5.96 13.42
CA ALA A 362 -7.65 -4.90 13.98
C ALA A 362 -7.70 -3.62 13.12
N ALA A 363 -7.69 -3.73 11.79
CA ALA A 363 -7.85 -2.58 10.89
C ALA A 363 -9.20 -1.89 11.08
N ALA A 364 -10.30 -2.66 11.16
CA ALA A 364 -11.64 -2.12 11.39
C ALA A 364 -11.75 -1.43 12.77
N LEU A 365 -11.26 -2.07 13.83
CA LEU A 365 -11.26 -1.52 15.19
C LEU A 365 -10.39 -0.26 15.27
N THR A 366 -9.24 -0.25 14.61
CA THR A 366 -8.37 0.92 14.54
C THR A 366 -9.05 2.08 13.80
N GLY A 367 -9.70 1.82 12.67
CA GLY A 367 -10.48 2.82 11.96
C GLY A 367 -11.58 3.44 12.84
N ALA A 368 -12.32 2.61 13.57
CA ALA A 368 -13.35 3.06 14.52
C ALA A 368 -12.74 3.84 15.70
N TYR A 369 -11.62 3.37 16.26
CA TYR A 369 -10.91 4.08 17.33
C TYR A 369 -10.43 5.46 16.89
N ILE A 370 -9.82 5.56 15.72
CA ILE A 370 -9.33 6.84 15.18
C ILE A 370 -10.51 7.78 14.91
N GLN A 371 -11.62 7.26 14.37
CA GLN A 371 -12.84 8.05 14.17
C GLN A 371 -13.37 8.60 15.50
N TRP A 372 -13.37 7.80 16.56
CA TRP A 372 -13.87 8.21 17.87
C TRP A 372 -12.90 9.16 18.57
N SER A 373 -11.61 8.85 18.64
CA SER A 373 -10.60 9.58 19.42
C SER A 373 -10.01 10.79 18.67
N GLY A 374 -10.01 10.78 17.33
CA GLY A 374 -9.30 11.75 16.50
C GLY A 374 -7.78 11.60 16.54
N ARG A 375 -7.25 10.50 17.10
CA ARG A 375 -5.80 10.26 17.28
C ARG A 375 -5.36 9.01 16.54
N TYR A 376 -4.44 9.14 15.60
CA TYR A 376 -3.88 8.01 14.83
C TYR A 376 -2.56 7.48 15.38
N LEU A 377 -1.84 8.27 16.18
CA LEU A 377 -0.50 7.92 16.67
C LEU A 377 -0.49 6.72 17.62
N PRO A 378 -1.40 6.59 18.64
CA PRO A 378 -1.40 5.43 19.53
C PRO A 378 -1.57 4.09 18.81
N PRO A 379 -2.51 3.92 17.86
CA PRO A 379 -2.60 2.68 17.08
C PRO A 379 -1.35 2.40 16.25
N ILE A 380 -0.69 3.43 15.67
CA ILE A 380 0.54 3.24 14.91
C ILE A 380 1.62 2.61 15.79
N PHE A 381 1.88 3.14 16.98
CA PHE A 381 2.89 2.60 17.88
C PHE A 381 2.53 1.22 18.40
N CYS A 382 1.29 1.04 18.85
CA CYS A 382 0.81 -0.26 19.31
C CYS A 382 0.96 -1.30 18.19
N GLY A 383 0.54 -0.95 16.97
CA GLY A 383 0.65 -1.80 15.80
C GLY A 383 2.09 -2.15 15.44
N LEU A 384 3.02 -1.17 15.44
CA LEU A 384 4.44 -1.42 15.16
C LEU A 384 5.10 -2.34 16.21
N VAL A 385 4.75 -2.16 17.48
CA VAL A 385 5.21 -3.04 18.57
C VAL A 385 4.66 -4.45 18.38
N CYS A 386 3.35 -4.59 18.16
CA CYS A 386 2.71 -5.89 17.94
C CYS A 386 3.23 -6.60 16.68
N THR A 387 3.47 -5.85 15.59
CA THR A 387 4.07 -6.40 14.37
C THR A 387 5.47 -6.95 14.63
N THR A 388 6.34 -6.14 15.26
CA THR A 388 7.71 -6.54 15.55
C THR A 388 7.75 -7.74 16.50
N LEU A 389 6.90 -7.74 17.53
CA LEU A 389 6.76 -8.85 18.46
C LEU A 389 6.22 -10.10 17.76
N GLY A 390 5.12 -9.99 17.00
CA GLY A 390 4.47 -11.12 16.34
C GLY A 390 5.39 -11.80 15.32
N VAL A 391 6.10 -11.01 14.48
CA VAL A 391 7.07 -11.55 13.54
C VAL A 391 8.29 -12.13 14.28
N GLY A 392 8.73 -11.50 15.39
CA GLY A 392 9.81 -12.00 16.25
C GLY A 392 9.49 -13.35 16.86
N LEU A 393 8.27 -13.53 17.34
CA LEU A 393 7.80 -14.80 17.90
C LEU A 393 7.77 -15.92 16.84
N MET A 394 7.57 -15.60 15.55
CA MET A 394 7.63 -16.59 14.47
C MET A 394 9.01 -17.25 14.30
N ILE A 395 10.07 -16.67 14.85
CA ILE A 395 11.42 -17.29 14.86
C ILE A 395 11.43 -18.58 15.69
N ASP A 396 10.55 -18.70 16.69
CA ASP A 396 10.45 -19.84 17.63
C ASP A 396 9.28 -20.79 17.34
N ILE A 397 8.77 -20.84 16.11
CA ILE A 397 7.64 -21.72 15.76
C ILE A 397 8.03 -23.20 15.89
N GLY A 398 9.27 -23.57 15.53
CA GLY A 398 9.78 -24.93 15.57
C GLY A 398 9.41 -25.77 14.33
N VAL A 399 9.83 -27.05 14.38
CA VAL A 399 9.48 -28.06 13.35
C VAL A 399 8.17 -28.75 13.71
N GLU A 400 7.88 -28.89 15.00
CA GLU A 400 6.67 -29.53 15.50
C GLU A 400 5.48 -28.56 15.53
N ALA A 401 4.30 -29.07 15.20
CA ALA A 401 3.07 -28.29 15.17
C ALA A 401 2.54 -27.96 16.58
N HIS A 402 3.02 -26.88 17.17
CA HIS A 402 2.44 -26.34 18.41
C HIS A 402 1.33 -25.32 18.07
N TRP A 403 0.11 -25.81 17.83
CA TRP A 403 -1.03 -24.99 17.38
C TRP A 403 -1.31 -23.78 18.26
N GLY A 404 -1.17 -23.90 19.58
CA GLY A 404 -1.35 -22.74 20.48
C GLY A 404 -0.37 -21.60 20.19
N LYS A 405 0.92 -21.91 19.98
CA LYS A 405 1.94 -20.94 19.60
C LYS A 405 1.64 -20.34 18.22
N LEU A 406 1.39 -21.20 17.24
CA LEU A 406 1.14 -20.81 15.85
C LEU A 406 -0.02 -19.83 15.72
N ILE A 407 -1.14 -20.12 16.38
CA ILE A 407 -2.33 -19.26 16.36
C ILE A 407 -2.04 -17.96 17.11
N ALA A 408 -1.47 -18.03 18.33
CA ALA A 408 -1.19 -16.85 19.13
C ALA A 408 -0.24 -15.87 18.44
N TYR A 409 0.83 -16.38 17.81
CA TYR A 409 1.82 -15.55 17.11
C TYR A 409 1.22 -14.88 15.87
N GLN A 410 0.38 -15.60 15.12
CA GLN A 410 -0.38 -15.05 14.01
C GLN A 410 -1.38 -13.98 14.44
N LEU A 411 -2.09 -14.20 15.57
CA LEU A 411 -3.06 -13.22 16.09
C LEU A 411 -2.35 -11.93 16.50
N VAL A 412 -1.22 -12.02 17.20
CA VAL A 412 -0.43 -10.84 17.63
C VAL A 412 0.14 -10.09 16.41
N GLY A 413 0.81 -10.83 15.52
CA GLY A 413 1.39 -10.23 14.30
C GLY A 413 0.32 -9.64 13.38
N GLY A 414 -0.74 -10.39 13.11
CA GLY A 414 -1.85 -9.94 12.28
C GLY A 414 -2.54 -8.71 12.85
N ALA A 415 -2.83 -8.67 14.15
CA ALA A 415 -3.38 -7.48 14.80
C ALA A 415 -2.45 -6.28 14.65
N GLY A 416 -1.13 -6.46 14.85
CA GLY A 416 -0.14 -5.42 14.64
C GLY A 416 -0.14 -4.87 13.21
N PHE A 417 -0.17 -5.77 12.23
CA PHE A 417 -0.26 -5.38 10.83
C PHE A 417 -1.56 -4.63 10.53
N GLY A 418 -2.70 -5.11 11.02
CA GLY A 418 -3.99 -4.46 10.81
C GLY A 418 -4.04 -3.02 11.33
N MET A 419 -3.48 -2.77 12.52
CA MET A 419 -3.43 -1.42 13.10
C MET A 419 -2.64 -0.42 12.24
N ASN A 420 -1.69 -0.88 11.43
CA ASN A 420 -0.82 -0.01 10.63
C ASN A 420 -1.17 0.07 9.14
N ILE A 421 -2.25 -0.56 8.69
CA ILE A 421 -2.63 -0.50 7.26
C ILE A 421 -2.89 0.94 6.82
N GLU A 422 -3.65 1.71 7.62
CA GLU A 422 -4.11 3.04 7.23
C GLU A 422 -3.52 4.17 8.09
N GLY A 423 -2.94 3.85 9.25
CA GLY A 423 -2.35 4.85 10.15
C GLY A 423 -1.32 5.76 9.49
N PRO A 424 -0.28 5.22 8.81
CA PRO A 424 0.71 6.01 8.10
C PRO A 424 0.13 6.86 6.98
N LEU A 425 -0.91 6.39 6.28
CA LEU A 425 -1.61 7.15 5.24
C LEU A 425 -2.30 8.38 5.85
N LEU A 426 -3.02 8.21 6.95
CA LEU A 426 -3.66 9.32 7.66
C LEU A 426 -2.61 10.33 8.17
N ALA A 427 -1.48 9.87 8.68
CA ALA A 427 -0.38 10.73 9.11
C ALA A 427 0.16 11.59 7.97
N VAL A 428 0.34 11.04 6.76
CA VAL A 428 0.74 11.81 5.58
C VAL A 428 -0.35 12.80 5.18
N GLN A 429 -1.63 12.38 5.15
CA GLN A 429 -2.74 13.24 4.76
C GLN A 429 -2.93 14.46 5.70
N THR A 430 -2.50 14.36 6.97
CA THR A 430 -2.52 15.50 7.90
C THR A 430 -1.30 16.42 7.79
N ALA A 431 -0.24 15.95 7.16
CA ALA A 431 1.02 16.69 7.00
C ALA A 431 1.11 17.45 5.67
N VAL A 432 0.20 17.18 4.73
CA VAL A 432 0.17 17.78 3.40
C VAL A 432 -1.02 18.72 3.22
N SER A 433 -0.95 19.60 2.23
CA SER A 433 -2.08 20.47 1.86
C SER A 433 -3.27 19.65 1.34
N ALA A 434 -4.49 20.18 1.45
CA ALA A 434 -5.70 19.51 0.96
C ALA A 434 -5.60 19.12 -0.52
N GLN A 435 -4.93 19.93 -1.33
CA GLN A 435 -4.70 19.69 -2.75
C GLN A 435 -3.71 18.54 -3.02
N ASP A 436 -2.75 18.30 -2.13
CA ASP A 436 -1.76 17.22 -2.26
C ASP A 436 -2.25 15.86 -1.71
N VAL A 437 -3.39 15.82 -1.01
CA VAL A 437 -3.90 14.60 -0.37
C VAL A 437 -4.07 13.44 -1.35
N ALA A 438 -4.60 13.72 -2.55
CA ALA A 438 -4.81 12.69 -3.56
C ALA A 438 -3.49 12.13 -4.11
N VAL A 439 -2.54 13.00 -4.43
CA VAL A 439 -1.22 12.62 -4.92
C VAL A 439 -0.43 11.89 -3.83
N ALA A 440 -0.50 12.36 -2.58
CA ALA A 440 0.12 11.70 -1.44
C ALA A 440 -0.47 10.30 -1.19
N THR A 441 -1.80 10.15 -1.32
CA THR A 441 -2.49 8.85 -1.21
C THR A 441 -2.03 7.87 -2.29
N ALA A 442 -1.88 8.33 -3.53
CA ALA A 442 -1.36 7.52 -4.62
C ALA A 442 0.11 7.14 -4.43
N ALA A 443 0.93 8.10 -4.00
CA ALA A 443 2.34 7.84 -3.69
C ALA A 443 2.50 6.81 -2.56
N MET A 444 1.66 6.85 -1.53
CA MET A 444 1.61 5.85 -0.45
C MET A 444 1.22 4.47 -0.98
N SER A 445 0.21 4.39 -1.85
CA SER A 445 -0.22 3.13 -2.49
C SER A 445 0.88 2.56 -3.40
N PHE A 446 1.55 3.40 -4.17
CA PHE A 446 2.69 3.02 -5.01
C PHE A 446 3.86 2.49 -4.18
N THR A 447 4.22 3.19 -3.10
CA THR A 447 5.27 2.78 -2.15
C THR A 447 4.95 1.42 -1.54
N ARG A 448 3.69 1.18 -1.15
CA ARG A 448 3.20 -0.10 -0.63
C ARG A 448 3.40 -1.23 -1.64
N THR A 449 2.97 -1.02 -2.89
CA THR A 449 3.03 -2.06 -3.93
C THR A 449 4.46 -2.41 -4.32
N ILE A 450 5.35 -1.43 -4.47
CA ILE A 450 6.78 -1.70 -4.70
C ILE A 450 7.39 -2.47 -3.54
N SER A 451 7.09 -2.07 -2.30
CA SER A 451 7.59 -2.70 -1.10
C SER A 451 7.19 -4.18 -1.03
N THR A 452 5.94 -4.51 -1.35
CA THR A 452 5.45 -5.91 -1.36
C THR A 452 6.19 -6.77 -2.39
N ALA A 453 6.46 -6.24 -3.58
CA ALA A 453 7.20 -6.95 -4.62
C ALA A 453 8.66 -7.20 -4.22
N ILE A 454 9.33 -6.18 -3.70
CA ILE A 454 10.72 -6.29 -3.21
C ILE A 454 10.80 -7.30 -2.06
N SER A 455 9.81 -7.34 -1.16
CA SER A 455 9.75 -8.24 -0.02
C SER A 455 9.79 -9.71 -0.43
N ILE A 456 8.95 -10.10 -1.39
CA ILE A 456 8.88 -11.47 -1.88
C ILE A 456 10.23 -11.90 -2.44
N VAL A 457 10.85 -11.04 -3.26
CA VAL A 457 12.12 -11.36 -3.90
C VAL A 457 13.27 -11.46 -2.90
N ILE A 458 13.40 -10.49 -1.99
CA ILE A 458 14.47 -10.52 -0.99
C ILE A 458 14.31 -11.73 -0.07
N GLY A 459 13.08 -12.03 0.37
CA GLY A 459 12.81 -13.24 1.14
C GLY A 459 13.16 -14.52 0.37
N GLY A 460 12.83 -14.58 -0.93
CA GLY A 460 13.22 -15.68 -1.81
C GLY A 460 14.72 -15.88 -1.93
N VAL A 461 15.47 -14.78 -2.14
CA VAL A 461 16.93 -14.82 -2.21
C VAL A 461 17.55 -15.33 -0.89
N VAL A 462 17.04 -14.85 0.25
CA VAL A 462 17.50 -15.35 1.56
C VAL A 462 17.20 -16.83 1.70
N PHE A 463 16.01 -17.26 1.36
CA PHE A 463 15.61 -18.67 1.42
C PHE A 463 16.49 -19.55 0.54
N GLN A 464 16.66 -19.19 -0.74
CA GLN A 464 17.47 -19.93 -1.72
C GLN A 464 18.92 -20.05 -1.29
N ASN A 465 19.52 -18.97 -0.79
CA ASN A 465 20.90 -18.97 -0.29
C ASN A 465 21.05 -19.90 0.92
N GLN A 466 20.10 -19.90 1.85
CA GLN A 466 20.10 -20.78 3.01
C GLN A 466 19.96 -22.26 2.60
N MET A 467 19.08 -22.57 1.64
CA MET A 467 18.93 -23.93 1.11
C MET A 467 20.19 -24.37 0.33
N SER A 468 20.80 -23.48 -0.45
CA SER A 468 22.04 -23.77 -1.17
C SER A 468 23.21 -24.11 -0.23
N GLN A 469 23.33 -23.40 0.90
CA GLN A 469 24.35 -23.71 1.91
C GLN A 469 24.17 -25.09 2.55
N LYS A 470 22.94 -25.59 2.58
CA LYS A 470 22.59 -26.90 3.14
C LYS A 470 22.66 -28.04 2.11
N LYS A 471 22.86 -27.73 0.81
CA LYS A 471 22.85 -28.73 -0.27
C LYS A 471 23.80 -29.90 0.03
N GLY A 472 25.03 -29.66 0.45
CA GLY A 472 26.00 -30.72 0.77
C GLY A 472 25.56 -31.62 1.93
N ALA A 473 24.91 -31.06 2.96
CA ALA A 473 24.37 -31.84 4.08
C ALA A 473 23.13 -32.66 3.64
N LEU A 474 22.27 -32.10 2.78
CA LEU A 474 21.13 -32.81 2.19
C LEU A 474 21.58 -33.94 1.26
N GLU A 475 22.64 -33.71 0.47
CA GLU A 475 23.19 -34.72 -0.45
C GLU A 475 23.71 -35.94 0.32
N SER A 476 24.40 -35.72 1.45
CA SER A 476 24.92 -36.82 2.27
C SER A 476 23.83 -37.64 2.97
N GLN A 477 22.64 -37.07 3.20
CA GLN A 477 21.56 -37.69 4.00
C GLN A 477 20.36 -38.15 3.15
N LEU A 478 20.05 -37.45 2.07
CA LEU A 478 18.89 -37.71 1.21
C LEU A 478 19.26 -38.27 -0.17
N GLY A 479 20.56 -38.24 -0.52
CA GLY A 479 21.07 -38.57 -1.84
C GLY A 479 21.10 -37.38 -2.81
N PRO A 480 21.89 -37.52 -3.92
CA PRO A 480 22.15 -36.40 -4.85
C PRO A 480 20.90 -35.91 -5.56
N ASP A 481 20.02 -36.82 -6.00
CA ASP A 481 18.82 -36.47 -6.76
C ASP A 481 17.85 -35.60 -5.96
N VAL A 482 17.58 -35.97 -4.70
CA VAL A 482 16.70 -35.22 -3.80
C VAL A 482 17.36 -33.89 -3.39
N ALA A 483 18.66 -33.91 -3.10
CA ALA A 483 19.40 -32.71 -2.73
C ALA A 483 19.47 -31.68 -3.88
N GLU A 484 19.47 -32.11 -5.13
CA GLU A 484 19.42 -31.21 -6.30
C GLU A 484 18.04 -30.52 -6.39
N LEU A 485 16.95 -31.25 -6.16
CA LEU A 485 15.59 -30.73 -6.22
C LEU A 485 15.24 -29.82 -5.02
N LEU A 486 15.76 -30.10 -3.83
CA LEU A 486 15.51 -29.33 -2.61
C LEU A 486 16.63 -28.31 -2.30
N GLY A 487 17.74 -28.34 -3.03
CA GLY A 487 18.86 -27.40 -2.87
C GLY A 487 18.70 -26.15 -3.72
N GLY A 488 18.77 -24.96 -3.12
CA GLY A 488 18.82 -23.71 -3.87
C GLY A 488 17.48 -23.19 -4.39
N GLY A 489 17.49 -22.70 -5.64
CA GLY A 489 16.34 -21.97 -6.24
C GLY A 489 15.07 -22.78 -6.44
N SER A 490 15.19 -24.08 -6.68
CA SER A 490 14.05 -24.98 -6.93
C SER A 490 13.33 -25.45 -5.66
N ALA A 491 13.90 -25.27 -4.47
CA ALA A 491 13.41 -25.83 -3.22
C ALA A 491 11.93 -25.44 -2.91
N ALA A 492 11.58 -24.17 -3.10
CA ALA A 492 10.21 -23.71 -2.82
C ALA A 492 9.18 -24.26 -3.82
N ALA A 493 9.58 -24.49 -5.07
CA ALA A 493 8.72 -25.09 -6.10
C ALA A 493 8.51 -26.59 -5.90
N ASN A 494 9.46 -27.26 -5.26
CA ASN A 494 9.47 -28.71 -5.08
C ASN A 494 9.03 -29.16 -3.67
N VAL A 495 8.25 -28.35 -2.97
CA VAL A 495 7.77 -28.65 -1.62
C VAL A 495 7.00 -29.99 -1.54
N GLU A 496 6.26 -30.32 -2.58
CA GLU A 496 5.47 -31.59 -2.63
C GLU A 496 6.37 -32.82 -2.54
N ILE A 497 7.63 -32.74 -2.99
CA ILE A 497 8.58 -33.84 -2.90
C ILE A 497 8.83 -34.22 -1.44
N VAL A 498 8.86 -33.24 -0.52
CA VAL A 498 9.07 -33.51 0.92
C VAL A 498 8.02 -34.47 1.47
N GLN A 499 6.76 -34.35 0.99
CA GLN A 499 5.66 -35.22 1.42
C GLN A 499 5.81 -36.67 0.91
N SER A 500 6.52 -36.89 -0.20
CA SER A 500 6.73 -38.20 -0.79
C SER A 500 7.95 -38.96 -0.24
N LEU A 501 8.79 -38.29 0.55
CA LEU A 501 9.99 -38.90 1.15
C LEU A 501 9.64 -39.90 2.26
N PRO A 502 10.53 -40.91 2.55
CA PRO A 502 10.43 -41.71 3.77
C PRO A 502 10.47 -40.85 5.04
N VAL A 503 9.77 -41.27 6.10
CA VAL A 503 9.59 -40.48 7.33
C VAL A 503 10.90 -39.94 7.93
N GLU A 504 11.96 -40.75 7.94
CA GLU A 504 13.29 -40.33 8.44
C GLU A 504 13.89 -39.19 7.59
N GLN A 505 13.72 -39.26 6.27
CA GLN A 505 14.18 -38.24 5.34
C GLN A 505 13.31 -36.96 5.37
N GLN A 506 12.00 -37.14 5.64
CA GLN A 506 11.10 -35.99 5.82
C GLN A 506 11.58 -35.08 6.96
N VAL A 507 11.96 -35.64 8.11
CA VAL A 507 12.43 -34.86 9.28
C VAL A 507 13.67 -34.03 8.93
N ILE A 508 14.57 -34.57 8.13
CA ILE A 508 15.77 -33.86 7.67
C ILE A 508 15.41 -32.69 6.77
N ALA A 509 14.54 -32.93 5.79
CA ALA A 509 14.07 -31.92 4.86
C ALA A 509 13.26 -30.81 5.60
N GLN A 510 12.33 -31.18 6.49
CA GLN A 510 11.54 -30.25 7.32
C GLN A 510 12.45 -29.33 8.15
N LYS A 511 13.49 -29.89 8.77
CA LYS A 511 14.47 -29.10 9.54
C LYS A 511 15.22 -28.11 8.65
N ALA A 512 15.67 -28.54 7.47
CA ALA A 512 16.37 -27.67 6.51
C ALA A 512 15.49 -26.51 6.05
N PHE A 513 14.21 -26.79 5.73
CA PHE A 513 13.23 -25.76 5.38
C PHE A 513 12.94 -24.82 6.55
N TYR A 514 12.70 -25.34 7.76
CA TYR A 514 12.45 -24.52 8.94
C TYR A 514 13.59 -23.54 9.22
N GLU A 515 14.83 -24.02 9.26
CA GLU A 515 16.00 -23.19 9.52
C GLU A 515 16.20 -22.11 8.41
N SER A 516 15.87 -22.44 7.18
CA SER A 516 15.94 -21.49 6.05
C SER A 516 14.85 -20.43 6.14
N ILE A 517 13.61 -20.80 6.47
CA ILE A 517 12.49 -19.89 6.70
C ILE A 517 12.72 -19.03 7.96
N ARG A 518 13.32 -19.60 9.01
CA ARG A 518 13.71 -18.86 10.22
C ARG A 518 14.59 -17.66 9.91
N SER A 519 15.53 -17.80 8.97
CA SER A 519 16.38 -16.68 8.51
C SER A 519 15.57 -15.56 7.85
N ILE A 520 14.45 -15.90 7.18
CA ILE A 520 13.53 -14.93 6.61
C ILE A 520 12.80 -14.16 7.73
N TRP A 521 12.36 -14.84 8.79
CA TRP A 521 11.72 -14.17 9.94
C TRP A 521 12.65 -13.17 10.61
N ILE A 522 13.95 -13.51 10.77
CA ILE A 522 14.95 -12.59 11.32
C ILE A 522 15.07 -11.33 10.46
N LEU A 523 15.08 -11.48 9.13
CA LEU A 523 15.08 -10.34 8.20
C LEU A 523 13.85 -9.44 8.44
N TYR A 524 12.65 -10.03 8.47
CA TYR A 524 11.42 -9.26 8.62
C TYR A 524 11.27 -8.60 9.99
N VAL A 525 11.80 -9.21 11.06
CA VAL A 525 11.90 -8.56 12.38
C VAL A 525 12.79 -7.34 12.32
N ALA A 526 13.95 -7.42 11.64
CA ALA A 526 14.85 -6.28 11.50
C ALA A 526 14.17 -5.11 10.76
N PHE A 527 13.42 -5.38 9.68
CA PHE A 527 12.66 -4.38 8.95
C PHE A 527 11.50 -3.81 9.79
N SER A 528 10.76 -4.65 10.51
CA SER A 528 9.69 -4.21 11.42
C SER A 528 10.23 -3.35 12.55
N GLY A 529 11.37 -3.73 13.15
CA GLY A 529 12.06 -2.97 14.17
C GLY A 529 12.55 -1.60 13.67
N ALA A 530 13.10 -1.55 12.44
CA ALA A 530 13.45 -0.29 11.79
C ALA A 530 12.21 0.59 11.60
N GLY A 531 11.07 -0.01 11.21
CA GLY A 531 9.79 0.68 11.13
C GLY A 531 9.34 1.27 12.46
N LEU A 532 9.50 0.52 13.55
CA LEU A 532 9.20 0.99 14.92
C LEU A 532 10.07 2.19 15.30
N LEU A 533 11.38 2.14 14.99
CA LEU A 533 12.29 3.27 15.28
C LEU A 533 11.92 4.51 14.45
N LEU A 534 11.62 4.36 13.17
CA LEU A 534 11.20 5.48 12.33
C LEU A 534 9.83 6.01 12.71
N GLY A 535 8.97 5.20 13.31
CA GLY A 535 7.68 5.61 13.84
C GLY A 535 7.77 6.75 14.85
N PHE A 536 8.86 6.84 15.64
CA PHE A 536 9.10 7.95 16.58
C PHE A 536 9.25 9.33 15.92
N LEU A 537 9.52 9.36 14.61
CA LEU A 537 9.61 10.62 13.86
C LEU A 537 8.24 11.11 13.39
N ILE A 538 7.18 10.28 13.47
CA ILE A 538 5.82 10.64 13.10
C ILE A 538 5.22 11.54 14.18
N ARG A 539 4.75 12.74 13.78
CA ARG A 539 4.07 13.66 14.68
C ARG A 539 2.60 13.31 14.81
N GLY A 540 2.06 13.46 16.02
CA GLY A 540 0.65 13.27 16.29
C GLY A 540 -0.12 14.56 16.09
N ASN A 541 -0.83 14.67 14.98
CA ASN A 541 -1.79 15.75 14.75
C ASN A 541 -3.19 15.27 15.16
N HIS A 542 -4.02 16.20 15.66
CA HIS A 542 -5.42 15.89 15.90
C HIS A 542 -6.18 15.96 14.57
N LEU A 543 -6.95 14.92 14.25
CA LEU A 543 -7.71 14.87 13.00
C LEU A 543 -8.88 15.86 13.05
N ASN A 544 -9.00 16.66 11.99
CA ASN A 544 -10.08 17.63 11.84
C ASN A 544 -11.41 16.92 11.60
N THR A 545 -12.49 17.48 12.20
CA THR A 545 -13.87 17.03 11.95
C THR A 545 -14.50 17.72 10.76
N ASP A 546 -13.98 18.90 10.40
CA ASP A 546 -14.50 19.69 9.30
C ASP A 546 -14.09 19.08 7.96
N HIS A 547 -15.00 19.12 7.01
CA HIS A 547 -14.75 18.60 5.68
C HIS A 547 -14.27 19.74 4.78
N GLU A 548 -13.00 19.70 4.42
CA GLU A 548 -12.44 20.56 3.38
C GLU A 548 -12.74 19.92 2.01
N VAL A 549 -13.48 20.65 1.17
CA VAL A 549 -13.77 20.21 -0.18
C VAL A 549 -12.53 20.37 -1.04
N THR A 550 -12.01 19.26 -1.56
CA THR A 550 -10.87 19.29 -2.48
C THR A 550 -11.32 19.90 -3.80
N LYS A 551 -10.76 21.04 -4.17
CA LYS A 551 -10.98 21.64 -5.49
C LYS A 551 -10.14 20.88 -6.52
N VAL A 552 -10.76 20.50 -7.63
CA VAL A 552 -10.12 19.75 -8.73
C VAL A 552 -10.24 20.50 -10.05
N GLY A 553 -9.25 20.40 -10.93
CA GLY A 553 -9.25 21.01 -12.25
C GLY A 553 -8.01 21.85 -12.56
N LEU A 554 -7.84 22.22 -13.82
CA LEU A 554 -6.65 22.92 -14.31
C LEU A 554 -6.48 24.35 -13.77
N GLU A 555 -7.55 25.06 -13.47
CA GLU A 555 -7.51 26.43 -12.93
C GLU A 555 -6.96 26.43 -11.51
N GLU A 556 -7.33 25.46 -10.71
CA GLU A 556 -6.84 25.27 -9.36
C GLU A 556 -5.35 24.88 -9.34
N LEU A 557 -4.94 23.97 -10.23
CA LEU A 557 -3.53 23.60 -10.41
C LEU A 557 -2.63 24.77 -10.82
N LYS A 558 -3.19 25.80 -11.50
CA LYS A 558 -2.48 27.02 -11.84
C LYS A 558 -2.41 28.03 -10.67
N GLY A 559 -3.49 28.12 -9.87
CA GLY A 559 -3.55 29.00 -8.71
C GLY A 559 -2.48 28.64 -7.66
N ASP A 560 -2.26 27.36 -7.43
CA ASP A 560 -1.26 26.83 -6.50
C ASP A 560 0.17 27.22 -6.87
N GLN A 561 0.51 27.17 -8.16
CA GLN A 561 1.85 27.53 -8.64
C GLN A 561 2.19 28.99 -8.41
N SER A 562 1.21 29.88 -8.54
CA SER A 562 1.41 31.31 -8.29
C SER A 562 1.64 31.58 -6.80
N THR A 563 0.99 30.83 -5.92
CA THR A 563 1.12 30.97 -4.47
C THR A 563 2.44 30.39 -3.94
N ASP A 564 2.88 29.24 -4.47
CA ASP A 564 4.16 28.62 -4.13
C ASP A 564 5.36 29.45 -4.64
N GLN A 565 5.27 30.04 -5.84
CA GLN A 565 6.29 30.94 -6.36
C GLN A 565 6.38 32.24 -5.54
N SER A 566 5.25 32.77 -5.09
CA SER A 566 5.23 33.97 -4.24
C SER A 566 5.80 33.71 -2.84
N ARG A 567 5.58 32.52 -2.25
CA ARG A 567 6.20 32.09 -0.99
C ARG A 567 7.69 31.85 -1.14
N SER A 568 8.13 31.13 -2.18
CA SER A 568 9.55 30.90 -2.46
C SER A 568 10.32 32.20 -2.69
N ASN A 569 9.72 33.19 -3.37
CA ASN A 569 10.32 34.50 -3.57
C ASN A 569 10.37 35.34 -2.27
N ARG A 570 9.39 35.20 -1.36
CA ARG A 570 9.45 35.85 -0.06
C ARG A 570 10.53 35.26 0.85
N ASP A 571 10.67 33.95 0.86
CA ASP A 571 11.72 33.26 1.63
C ASP A 571 13.13 33.59 1.10
N SER A 572 13.30 33.69 -0.22
CA SER A 572 14.57 34.09 -0.81
C SER A 572 14.90 35.56 -0.58
N SER A 573 13.90 36.45 -0.57
CA SER A 573 14.12 37.88 -0.27
C SER A 573 14.36 38.14 1.23
N ALA A 574 13.77 37.32 2.11
CA ALA A 574 14.05 37.37 3.56
C ALA A 574 15.46 36.88 3.90
N ALA A 575 15.99 35.91 3.14
CA ALA A 575 17.35 35.39 3.30
C ALA A 575 18.44 36.33 2.75
N THR A 576 18.09 37.31 1.90
CA THR A 576 19.01 38.26 1.26
C THR A 576 19.05 39.65 1.93
N MET A 577 18.29 39.89 3.01
CA MET A 577 18.43 41.13 3.76
C MET A 577 19.76 41.12 4.54
N PRO A 578 20.69 42.08 4.27
CA PRO A 578 21.93 42.16 5.02
C PRO A 578 21.60 42.57 6.47
N SER A 579 22.14 41.81 7.43
CA SER A 579 22.08 42.18 8.85
C SER A 579 22.62 43.60 9.01
N ALA A 580 21.75 44.55 9.33
CA ALA A 580 22.16 45.91 9.69
C ALA A 580 23.09 45.81 10.88
N ARG A 581 24.38 46.09 10.67
CA ARG A 581 25.38 46.28 11.72
C ARG A 581 24.86 47.35 12.65
N ARG A 582 24.57 46.99 13.88
CA ARG A 582 24.53 47.96 15.00
C ARG A 582 25.96 48.49 15.18
N THR A 583 26.20 49.68 14.72
CA THR A 583 27.35 50.47 15.19
C THR A 583 26.93 51.10 16.49
N GLU A 584 27.48 50.61 17.58
CA GLU A 584 27.54 51.31 18.86
C GLU A 584 28.56 52.45 18.72
N SER A 585 28.12 53.66 19.04
CA SER A 585 28.95 54.77 19.46
C SER A 585 28.38 55.38 20.76
#